data_fa5394f1886811c07250beb411c8274d
#
_entry.id   fa5394f1886811c07250beb411c8274d
#
_cell.length_a   1.000
_cell.length_b   1.000
_cell.length_c   1.000
_cell.angle_alpha   90.00
_cell.angle_beta   90.00
_cell.angle_gamma   90.00
#
_symmetry.space_group_name_H-M   'P 1'
#
loop_
_entity.id
_entity.type
_entity.pdbx_description
1 polymer ?
#
loop_
_entity_poly.entity_id
_entity_poly.type
_entity_poly.pdbx_seq_one_letter_code
_entity_poly.pdbx_strand_id
1 'polypeptide(L)'
;GASVVVNYASSKAGAEALVSAIAAAGGNAVAVGGDVSKASDAQGIVDAAIETYGRLDILVNNSGVYEFAPIADITEAHYRKQFDTNVLGLLLTTQAAAKHLGEGASIINVSSVVTTITPPESAVYSGTKGAVDAITGVLARELGPRKIRVNAINPGMVVTEGSQNAGVIGSDFETQVVSQTPLGRVGQPDDIASAVVFLASDDARWLTGEHIVASGGLR
;
A
#
# COMPACT_ATOMS: atom_id res chain seq x y z
N GLY A 1 16.33 -2.88 11.09
CA GLY A 1 16.08 -3.13 12.47
C GLY A 1 14.67 -2.86 12.97
N ALA A 2 13.62 -2.69 12.08
CA ALA A 2 12.24 -2.56 12.54
C ALA A 2 11.69 -3.94 12.96
N SER A 3 10.80 -3.96 13.99
CA SER A 3 9.92 -5.08 14.28
C SER A 3 8.65 -4.94 13.44
N VAL A 4 8.16 -6.01 12.83
CA VAL A 4 7.13 -5.96 11.80
C VAL A 4 5.91 -6.80 12.14
N VAL A 5 4.72 -6.23 12.04
CA VAL A 5 3.47 -6.98 11.93
C VAL A 5 3.14 -7.15 10.46
N VAL A 6 3.09 -8.39 10.00
CA VAL A 6 2.72 -8.77 8.64
C VAL A 6 1.26 -9.16 8.63
N ASN A 7 0.40 -8.27 8.15
CA ASN A 7 -1.03 -8.56 8.02
C ASN A 7 -1.31 -9.36 6.74
N TYR A 8 -2.26 -10.27 6.83
CA TYR A 8 -2.83 -11.02 5.71
C TYR A 8 -4.34 -11.16 5.85
N ALA A 9 -5.07 -11.08 4.74
CA ALA A 9 -6.50 -11.39 4.71
C ALA A 9 -6.74 -12.88 4.41
N SER A 10 -6.05 -13.43 3.43
CA SER A 10 -6.23 -14.81 2.97
C SER A 10 -4.92 -15.61 2.84
N SER A 11 -3.80 -14.98 2.50
CA SER A 11 -2.52 -15.66 2.26
C SER A 11 -1.72 -15.84 3.56
N LYS A 12 -2.22 -16.70 4.48
CA LYS A 12 -1.53 -17.01 5.73
C LYS A 12 -0.14 -17.59 5.49
N ALA A 13 -0.03 -18.54 4.57
CA ALA A 13 1.25 -19.19 4.25
C ALA A 13 2.28 -18.18 3.71
N GLY A 14 1.87 -17.22 2.88
CA GLY A 14 2.74 -16.16 2.38
C GLY A 14 3.24 -15.25 3.51
N ALA A 15 2.35 -14.88 4.43
CA ALA A 15 2.74 -14.08 5.59
C ALA A 15 3.71 -14.83 6.52
N GLU A 16 3.47 -16.11 6.79
CA GLU A 16 4.36 -16.95 7.61
C GLU A 16 5.73 -17.17 6.95
N ALA A 17 5.76 -17.32 5.62
CA ALA A 17 7.02 -17.40 4.87
C ALA A 17 7.82 -16.10 4.97
N LEU A 18 7.16 -14.93 4.88
CA LEU A 18 7.82 -13.64 5.05
C LEU A 18 8.34 -13.45 6.48
N VAL A 19 7.56 -13.81 7.50
CA VAL A 19 8.00 -13.79 8.90
C VAL A 19 9.24 -14.65 9.09
N SER A 20 9.26 -15.86 8.51
CA SER A 20 10.41 -16.77 8.58
C SER A 20 11.64 -16.17 7.88
N ALA A 21 11.47 -15.51 6.73
CA ALA A 21 12.57 -14.86 6.01
C ALA A 21 13.14 -13.67 6.83
N ILE A 22 12.28 -12.87 7.45
CA ILE A 22 12.71 -11.76 8.32
C ILE A 22 13.49 -12.31 9.53
N ALA A 23 13.00 -13.36 10.16
CA ALA A 23 13.69 -13.99 11.30
C ALA A 23 15.05 -14.59 10.90
N ALA A 24 15.15 -15.24 9.73
CA ALA A 24 16.40 -15.76 9.18
C ALA A 24 17.42 -14.65 8.91
N ALA A 25 16.96 -13.43 8.59
CA ALA A 25 17.80 -12.24 8.44
C ALA A 25 18.12 -11.53 9.77
N GLY A 26 17.73 -12.11 10.92
CA GLY A 26 17.97 -11.54 12.24
C GLY A 26 16.99 -10.43 12.67
N GLY A 27 15.88 -10.27 11.94
CA GLY A 27 14.80 -9.33 12.26
C GLY A 27 13.70 -9.97 13.12
N ASN A 28 12.74 -9.15 13.54
CA ASN A 28 11.57 -9.58 14.32
C ASN A 28 10.30 -9.35 13.50
N ALA A 29 9.47 -10.37 13.38
CA ALA A 29 8.17 -10.23 12.74
C ALA A 29 7.14 -11.21 13.30
N VAL A 30 5.86 -10.84 13.21
CA VAL A 30 4.71 -11.72 13.50
C VAL A 30 3.66 -11.59 12.39
N ALA A 31 2.98 -12.69 12.08
CA ALA A 31 1.88 -12.70 11.12
C ALA A 31 0.54 -12.53 11.85
N VAL A 32 -0.32 -11.65 11.33
CA VAL A 32 -1.64 -11.35 11.92
C VAL A 32 -2.70 -11.41 10.83
N GLY A 33 -3.71 -12.29 11.02
CA GLY A 33 -4.86 -12.38 10.12
C GLY A 33 -5.86 -11.26 10.38
N GLY A 34 -6.38 -10.64 9.32
CA GLY A 34 -7.42 -9.63 9.40
C GLY A 34 -7.72 -8.99 8.05
N ASP A 35 -9.00 -8.75 7.80
CA ASP A 35 -9.51 -8.05 6.63
C ASP A 35 -9.63 -6.55 6.97
N VAL A 36 -8.76 -5.74 6.38
CA VAL A 36 -8.70 -4.29 6.67
C VAL A 36 -10.02 -3.56 6.39
N SER A 37 -10.88 -4.11 5.53
CA SER A 37 -12.20 -3.54 5.23
C SER A 37 -13.19 -3.66 6.40
N LYS A 38 -12.84 -4.42 7.45
CA LYS A 38 -13.65 -4.62 8.67
C LYS A 38 -13.03 -3.87 9.85
N ALA A 39 -13.80 -3.03 10.49
CA ALA A 39 -13.33 -2.18 11.58
C ALA A 39 -12.72 -2.98 12.75
N SER A 40 -13.33 -4.13 13.11
CA SER A 40 -12.80 -5.01 14.17
C SER A 40 -11.42 -5.56 13.82
N ASP A 41 -11.24 -5.98 12.56
CA ASP A 41 -10.01 -6.60 12.12
C ASP A 41 -8.89 -5.55 11.98
N ALA A 42 -9.22 -4.37 11.42
CA ALA A 42 -8.29 -3.24 11.33
C ALA A 42 -7.80 -2.81 12.72
N GLN A 43 -8.69 -2.76 13.72
CA GLN A 43 -8.31 -2.51 15.12
C GLN A 43 -7.41 -3.64 15.65
N GLY A 44 -7.79 -4.91 15.46
CA GLY A 44 -7.03 -6.06 15.94
C GLY A 44 -5.62 -6.16 15.33
N ILE A 45 -5.42 -5.75 14.08
CA ILE A 45 -4.08 -5.68 13.46
C ILE A 45 -3.19 -4.66 14.21
N VAL A 46 -3.73 -3.50 14.54
CA VAL A 46 -2.99 -2.46 15.28
C VAL A 46 -2.75 -2.89 16.72
N ASP A 47 -3.75 -3.46 17.38
CA ASP A 47 -3.63 -3.96 18.76
C ASP A 47 -2.54 -5.02 18.86
N ALA A 48 -2.43 -5.92 17.89
CA ALA A 48 -1.36 -6.91 17.84
C ALA A 48 0.05 -6.29 17.78
N ALA A 49 0.22 -5.15 17.11
CA ALA A 49 1.50 -4.43 17.11
C ALA A 49 1.81 -3.85 18.49
N ILE A 50 0.82 -3.26 19.14
CA ILE A 50 0.98 -2.69 20.49
C ILE A 50 1.21 -3.79 21.54
N GLU A 51 0.46 -4.88 21.48
CA GLU A 51 0.60 -6.02 22.42
C GLU A 51 1.96 -6.71 22.27
N THR A 52 2.46 -6.85 21.02
CA THR A 52 3.70 -7.57 20.75
C THR A 52 4.95 -6.71 20.97
N TYR A 53 4.90 -5.42 20.58
CA TYR A 53 6.08 -4.57 20.53
C TYR A 53 6.01 -3.31 21.40
N GLY A 54 4.85 -3.03 22.02
CA GLY A 54 4.65 -1.90 22.94
C GLY A 54 4.54 -0.54 22.27
N ARG A 55 4.69 -0.45 20.93
CA ARG A 55 4.70 0.80 20.17
C ARG A 55 4.32 0.59 18.71
N LEU A 56 3.96 1.68 18.04
CA LEU A 56 3.76 1.76 16.60
C LEU A 56 4.39 3.05 16.08
N ASP A 57 5.34 2.95 15.16
CA ASP A 57 6.06 4.11 14.60
C ASP A 57 5.78 4.29 13.11
N ILE A 58 5.49 3.20 12.41
CA ILE A 58 5.31 3.18 10.98
C ILE A 58 4.06 2.40 10.64
N LEU A 59 3.18 2.99 9.85
CA LEU A 59 2.05 2.31 9.23
C LEU A 59 2.25 2.29 7.70
N VAL A 60 2.22 1.10 7.10
CA VAL A 60 2.19 0.95 5.63
C VAL A 60 0.84 0.40 5.22
N ASN A 61 0.01 1.23 4.63
CA ASN A 61 -1.27 0.82 4.03
C ASN A 61 -1.01 0.27 2.63
N ASN A 62 -0.64 -1.02 2.56
CA ASN A 62 -0.34 -1.73 1.32
C ASN A 62 -1.47 -2.63 0.84
N SER A 63 -2.42 -3.00 1.70
CA SER A 63 -3.55 -3.85 1.32
C SER A 63 -4.34 -3.21 0.19
N GLY A 64 -4.56 -3.96 -0.89
CA GLY A 64 -5.28 -3.45 -2.03
C GLY A 64 -5.64 -4.57 -3.03
N VAL A 65 -6.72 -4.32 -3.74
CA VAL A 65 -7.19 -5.17 -4.84
C VAL A 65 -7.38 -4.31 -6.08
N TYR A 66 -7.28 -4.92 -7.24
CA TYR A 66 -7.54 -4.27 -8.52
C TYR A 66 -8.33 -5.21 -9.42
N GLU A 67 -9.32 -4.66 -10.09
CA GLU A 67 -10.10 -5.30 -11.13
C GLU A 67 -10.43 -4.25 -12.18
N PHE A 68 -10.36 -4.67 -13.43
CA PHE A 68 -10.66 -3.80 -14.58
C PHE A 68 -11.99 -4.22 -15.19
N ALA A 69 -12.80 -3.25 -15.57
CA ALA A 69 -14.05 -3.49 -16.27
C ALA A 69 -14.44 -2.28 -17.13
N PRO A 70 -14.95 -2.51 -18.36
CA PRO A 70 -15.60 -1.45 -19.13
C PRO A 70 -16.73 -0.79 -18.34
N ILE A 71 -17.03 0.47 -18.63
CA ILE A 71 -18.07 1.21 -17.90
C ILE A 71 -19.43 0.50 -17.90
N ALA A 72 -19.75 -0.23 -18.97
CA ALA A 72 -20.99 -0.97 -19.11
C ALA A 72 -21.10 -2.18 -18.17
N ASP A 73 -19.97 -2.72 -17.71
CA ASP A 73 -19.90 -3.96 -16.92
C ASP A 73 -19.61 -3.72 -15.42
N ILE A 74 -19.47 -2.44 -15.03
CA ILE A 74 -19.25 -2.08 -13.63
C ILE A 74 -20.50 -2.38 -12.82
N THR A 75 -20.36 -3.25 -11.79
CA THR A 75 -21.40 -3.57 -10.83
C THR A 75 -21.14 -2.93 -9.48
N GLU A 76 -22.19 -2.83 -8.63
CA GLU A 76 -22.04 -2.41 -7.25
C GLU A 76 -21.04 -3.31 -6.49
N ALA A 77 -21.07 -4.62 -6.71
CA ALA A 77 -20.16 -5.57 -6.08
C ALA A 77 -18.70 -5.31 -6.49
N HIS A 78 -18.45 -5.04 -7.79
CA HIS A 78 -17.14 -4.67 -8.31
C HIS A 78 -16.63 -3.37 -7.66
N TYR A 79 -17.49 -2.35 -7.55
CA TYR A 79 -17.17 -1.08 -6.88
C TYR A 79 -16.85 -1.31 -5.40
N ARG A 80 -17.77 -1.97 -4.65
CA ARG A 80 -17.59 -2.19 -3.21
C ARG A 80 -16.32 -2.95 -2.89
N LYS A 81 -16.06 -4.05 -3.59
CA LYS A 81 -14.84 -4.86 -3.38
C LYS A 81 -13.59 -3.99 -3.38
N GLN A 82 -13.46 -3.08 -4.34
CA GLN A 82 -12.28 -2.24 -4.45
C GLN A 82 -12.29 -1.06 -3.47
N PHE A 83 -13.40 -0.35 -3.33
CA PHE A 83 -13.47 0.78 -2.40
C PHE A 83 -13.41 0.35 -0.93
N ASP A 84 -14.06 -0.76 -0.56
CA ASP A 84 -14.02 -1.26 0.81
C ASP A 84 -12.59 -1.68 1.22
N THR A 85 -11.84 -2.33 0.32
CA THR A 85 -10.46 -2.72 0.63
C THR A 85 -9.49 -1.54 0.53
N ASN A 86 -9.49 -0.84 -0.63
CA ASN A 86 -8.43 0.13 -0.94
C ASN A 86 -8.60 1.47 -0.23
N VAL A 87 -9.85 1.85 0.10
CA VAL A 87 -10.17 3.17 0.67
C VAL A 87 -10.65 3.04 2.10
N LEU A 88 -11.74 2.30 2.33
CA LEU A 88 -12.26 2.12 3.69
C LEU A 88 -11.23 1.42 4.59
N GLY A 89 -10.58 0.37 4.10
CA GLY A 89 -9.55 -0.37 4.83
C GLY A 89 -8.37 0.52 5.24
N LEU A 90 -7.89 1.38 4.34
CA LEU A 90 -6.86 2.37 4.64
C LEU A 90 -7.31 3.32 5.77
N LEU A 91 -8.53 3.84 5.68
CA LEU A 91 -9.07 4.76 6.68
C LEU A 91 -9.23 4.10 8.04
N LEU A 92 -9.80 2.89 8.10
CA LEU A 92 -10.01 2.14 9.34
C LEU A 92 -8.69 1.80 10.03
N THR A 93 -7.70 1.31 9.26
CA THR A 93 -6.39 0.97 9.80
C THR A 93 -5.66 2.23 10.28
N THR A 94 -5.73 3.32 9.51
CA THR A 94 -5.14 4.61 9.91
C THR A 94 -5.82 5.18 11.14
N GLN A 95 -7.15 5.09 11.25
CA GLN A 95 -7.91 5.53 12.42
C GLN A 95 -7.49 4.76 13.69
N ALA A 96 -7.31 3.45 13.58
CA ALA A 96 -6.84 2.63 14.70
C ALA A 96 -5.40 3.01 15.07
N ALA A 97 -4.49 3.10 14.09
CA ALA A 97 -3.09 3.42 14.28
C ALA A 97 -2.85 4.82 14.85
N ALA A 98 -3.64 5.82 14.42
CA ALA A 98 -3.49 7.21 14.84
C ALA A 98 -3.61 7.41 16.37
N LYS A 99 -4.24 6.50 17.08
CA LYS A 99 -4.33 6.54 18.55
C LYS A 99 -2.98 6.24 19.23
N HIS A 100 -2.09 5.53 18.55
CA HIS A 100 -0.83 5.00 19.07
C HIS A 100 0.41 5.65 18.45
N LEU A 101 0.28 6.24 17.25
CA LEU A 101 1.37 6.94 16.57
C LEU A 101 1.75 8.20 17.35
N GLY A 102 3.04 8.34 17.63
CA GLY A 102 3.64 9.50 18.31
C GLY A 102 4.37 10.45 17.36
N GLU A 103 5.04 11.46 17.94
CA GLU A 103 5.92 12.38 17.22
C GLU A 103 7.00 11.59 16.45
N GLY A 104 7.25 11.97 15.19
CA GLY A 104 8.21 11.33 14.31
C GLY A 104 7.66 10.12 13.53
N ALA A 105 6.44 9.66 13.84
CA ALA A 105 5.83 8.54 13.14
C ALA A 105 5.58 8.82 11.65
N SER A 106 5.50 7.77 10.85
CA SER A 106 5.30 7.84 9.40
C SER A 106 4.19 6.91 8.94
N ILE A 107 3.27 7.44 8.14
CA ILE A 107 2.24 6.67 7.43
C ILE A 107 2.59 6.70 5.94
N ILE A 108 2.65 5.53 5.32
CA ILE A 108 2.92 5.37 3.89
C ILE A 108 1.73 4.66 3.25
N ASN A 109 1.07 5.33 2.33
CA ASN A 109 -0.05 4.80 1.57
C ASN A 109 0.43 4.30 0.21
N VAL A 110 0.12 3.05 -0.14
CA VAL A 110 0.45 2.51 -1.46
C VAL A 110 -0.69 2.84 -2.42
N SER A 111 -0.45 3.86 -3.26
CA SER A 111 -1.33 4.27 -4.33
C SER A 111 -0.98 3.56 -5.65
N SER A 112 -0.98 4.25 -6.78
CA SER A 112 -0.60 3.71 -8.09
C SER A 112 -0.39 4.82 -9.11
N VAL A 113 0.50 4.60 -10.09
CA VAL A 113 0.65 5.45 -11.27
C VAL A 113 -0.65 5.54 -12.09
N VAL A 114 -1.60 4.64 -11.89
CA VAL A 114 -2.91 4.63 -12.56
C VAL A 114 -3.68 5.95 -12.37
N THR A 115 -3.38 6.71 -11.32
CA THR A 115 -3.93 8.05 -11.09
C THR A 115 -3.44 9.09 -12.11
N THR A 116 -2.34 8.83 -12.78
CA THR A 116 -1.74 9.69 -13.80
C THR A 116 -2.01 9.17 -15.22
N ILE A 117 -1.77 7.87 -15.47
CA ILE A 117 -1.90 7.29 -16.81
C ILE A 117 -3.34 6.97 -17.21
N THR A 118 -4.26 6.86 -16.25
CA THR A 118 -5.71 6.66 -16.43
C THR A 118 -6.08 5.68 -17.56
N PRO A 119 -5.65 4.41 -17.50
CA PRO A 119 -5.89 3.45 -18.58
C PRO A 119 -7.38 3.14 -18.71
N PRO A 120 -7.87 2.80 -19.92
CA PRO A 120 -9.24 2.34 -20.11
C PRO A 120 -9.58 1.19 -19.15
N GLU A 121 -10.88 1.03 -18.86
CA GLU A 121 -11.43 -0.01 -17.97
C GLU A 121 -11.02 0.08 -16.49
N SER A 122 -10.19 1.06 -16.11
CA SER A 122 -9.70 1.22 -14.74
C SER A 122 -10.54 2.18 -13.88
N ALA A 123 -11.72 2.60 -14.31
CA ALA A 123 -12.47 3.69 -13.67
C ALA A 123 -12.63 3.50 -12.15
N VAL A 124 -13.01 2.31 -11.69
CA VAL A 124 -13.16 2.01 -10.25
C VAL A 124 -11.81 2.00 -9.56
N TYR A 125 -10.83 1.26 -10.11
CA TYR A 125 -9.49 1.17 -9.53
C TYR A 125 -8.79 2.52 -9.47
N SER A 126 -8.77 3.28 -10.57
CA SER A 126 -8.22 4.64 -10.61
C SER A 126 -8.93 5.57 -9.63
N GLY A 127 -10.25 5.43 -9.49
CA GLY A 127 -11.03 6.14 -8.49
C GLY A 127 -10.58 5.85 -7.06
N THR A 128 -10.31 4.56 -6.71
CA THR A 128 -9.80 4.21 -5.39
C THR A 128 -8.42 4.82 -5.12
N LYS A 129 -7.52 4.79 -6.11
CA LYS A 129 -6.16 5.30 -5.96
C LYS A 129 -6.12 6.83 -5.97
N GLY A 130 -6.99 7.49 -6.73
CA GLY A 130 -7.23 8.93 -6.63
C GLY A 130 -7.75 9.34 -5.24
N ALA A 131 -8.63 8.53 -4.65
CA ALA A 131 -9.08 8.74 -3.28
C ALA A 131 -7.93 8.59 -2.27
N VAL A 132 -7.05 7.58 -2.43
CA VAL A 132 -5.85 7.40 -1.59
C VAL A 132 -4.93 8.61 -1.67
N ASP A 133 -4.69 9.15 -2.87
CA ASP A 133 -3.87 10.35 -3.06
C ASP A 133 -4.49 11.56 -2.33
N ALA A 134 -5.78 11.82 -2.52
CA ALA A 134 -6.48 12.91 -1.84
C ALA A 134 -6.47 12.75 -0.31
N ILE A 135 -6.76 11.54 0.20
CA ILE A 135 -6.74 11.21 1.63
C ILE A 135 -5.34 11.44 2.22
N THR A 136 -4.28 11.07 1.50
CA THR A 136 -2.89 11.31 1.91
C THR A 136 -2.63 12.79 2.20
N GLY A 137 -3.05 13.68 1.29
CA GLY A 137 -2.92 15.11 1.47
C GLY A 137 -3.72 15.68 2.66
N VAL A 138 -4.94 15.15 2.88
CA VAL A 138 -5.78 15.54 4.04
C VAL A 138 -5.13 15.09 5.34
N LEU A 139 -4.75 13.82 5.46
CA LEU A 139 -4.15 13.25 6.66
C LEU A 139 -2.79 13.90 7.00
N ALA A 140 -2.01 14.28 5.99
CA ALA A 140 -0.75 15.01 6.21
C ALA A 140 -0.98 16.35 6.93
N ARG A 141 -2.06 17.07 6.59
CA ARG A 141 -2.43 18.31 7.25
C ARG A 141 -3.03 18.09 8.64
N GLU A 142 -3.84 17.06 8.79
CA GLU A 142 -4.54 16.74 10.04
C GLU A 142 -3.58 16.20 11.12
N LEU A 143 -2.62 15.35 10.73
CA LEU A 143 -1.66 14.73 11.64
C LEU A 143 -0.34 15.50 11.77
N GLY A 144 -0.07 16.44 10.86
CA GLY A 144 1.13 17.28 10.88
C GLY A 144 1.37 18.04 12.18
N PRO A 145 0.35 18.64 12.85
CA PRO A 145 0.52 19.25 14.17
C PRO A 145 1.05 18.29 15.26
N ARG A 146 0.82 16.98 15.09
CA ARG A 146 1.37 15.91 15.93
C ARG A 146 2.75 15.44 15.47
N LYS A 147 3.32 16.06 14.43
CA LYS A 147 4.59 15.68 13.79
C LYS A 147 4.58 14.26 13.22
N ILE A 148 3.44 13.80 12.77
CA ILE A 148 3.25 12.55 12.05
C ILE A 148 3.25 12.86 10.56
N ARG A 149 4.11 12.19 9.79
CA ARG A 149 4.19 12.35 8.34
C ARG A 149 3.26 11.37 7.64
N VAL A 150 2.62 11.81 6.56
CA VAL A 150 1.77 10.96 5.73
C VAL A 150 2.13 11.19 4.28
N ASN A 151 2.59 10.15 3.58
CA ASN A 151 2.96 10.23 2.17
C ASN A 151 2.38 9.04 1.40
N ALA A 152 2.28 9.17 0.09
CA ALA A 152 1.93 8.08 -0.81
C ALA A 152 3.12 7.68 -1.69
N ILE A 153 3.20 6.40 -2.00
CA ILE A 153 4.00 5.90 -3.12
C ILE A 153 3.05 5.42 -4.21
N ASN A 154 3.34 5.80 -5.46
CA ASN A 154 2.55 5.47 -6.65
C ASN A 154 3.37 4.56 -7.57
N PRO A 155 3.38 3.23 -7.34
CA PRO A 155 4.10 2.29 -8.18
C PRO A 155 3.57 2.26 -9.62
N GLY A 156 4.46 1.99 -10.57
CA GLY A 156 4.12 1.49 -11.90
C GLY A 156 3.72 0.02 -11.88
N MET A 157 3.88 -0.65 -13.02
CA MET A 157 3.73 -2.11 -13.08
C MET A 157 4.89 -2.78 -12.35
N VAL A 158 4.57 -3.65 -11.38
CA VAL A 158 5.54 -4.37 -10.55
C VAL A 158 5.23 -5.87 -10.61
N VAL A 159 6.28 -6.68 -10.69
CA VAL A 159 6.15 -8.14 -10.61
C VAL A 159 5.78 -8.53 -9.18
N THR A 160 4.56 -8.98 -8.97
CA THR A 160 4.03 -9.45 -7.69
C THR A 160 3.30 -10.78 -7.89
N GLU A 161 3.05 -11.52 -6.82
CA GLU A 161 2.19 -12.71 -6.90
C GLU A 161 0.82 -12.37 -7.52
N GLY A 162 0.24 -11.22 -7.15
CA GLY A 162 -1.04 -10.75 -7.71
C GLY A 162 -0.97 -10.49 -9.22
N SER A 163 0.09 -9.83 -9.72
CA SER A 163 0.23 -9.55 -11.16
C SER A 163 0.56 -10.79 -11.98
N GLN A 164 1.26 -11.76 -11.39
CA GLN A 164 1.52 -13.08 -12.00
C GLN A 164 0.24 -13.90 -12.08
N ASN A 165 -0.51 -14.03 -10.97
CA ASN A 165 -1.76 -14.79 -10.90
C ASN A 165 -2.86 -14.19 -11.81
N ALA A 166 -2.85 -12.86 -12.00
CA ALA A 166 -3.74 -12.18 -12.94
C ALA A 166 -3.32 -12.34 -14.42
N GLY A 167 -2.20 -13.03 -14.70
CA GLY A 167 -1.70 -13.23 -16.07
C GLY A 167 -1.21 -11.94 -16.75
N VAL A 168 -0.93 -10.90 -15.97
CA VAL A 168 -0.43 -9.62 -16.48
C VAL A 168 1.03 -9.73 -16.89
N ILE A 169 1.83 -10.44 -16.09
CA ILE A 169 3.25 -10.69 -16.37
C ILE A 169 3.37 -11.76 -17.46
N GLY A 170 4.14 -11.49 -18.51
CA GLY A 170 4.29 -12.31 -19.70
C GLY A 170 3.25 -12.05 -20.79
N SER A 171 2.37 -11.03 -20.62
CA SER A 171 1.32 -10.69 -21.58
C SER A 171 1.76 -9.59 -22.58
N ASP A 172 0.96 -9.42 -23.65
CA ASP A 172 1.13 -8.29 -24.58
C ASP A 172 0.95 -6.96 -23.86
N PHE A 173 0.14 -6.91 -22.80
CA PHE A 173 -0.04 -5.72 -21.98
C PHE A 173 1.25 -5.34 -21.25
N GLU A 174 1.99 -6.30 -20.68
CA GLU A 174 3.32 -6.02 -20.12
C GLU A 174 4.26 -5.45 -21.18
N THR A 175 4.30 -6.06 -22.37
CA THR A 175 5.14 -5.60 -23.48
C THR A 175 4.82 -4.14 -23.84
N GLN A 176 3.53 -3.80 -23.89
CA GLN A 176 3.08 -2.44 -24.16
C GLN A 176 3.54 -1.48 -23.05
N VAL A 177 3.34 -1.82 -21.78
CA VAL A 177 3.76 -1.00 -20.63
C VAL A 177 5.28 -0.81 -20.63
N VAL A 178 6.06 -1.86 -20.84
CA VAL A 178 7.53 -1.80 -20.93
C VAL A 178 7.97 -0.85 -22.02
N SER A 179 7.32 -0.88 -23.22
CA SER A 179 7.64 0.01 -24.32
C SER A 179 7.43 1.50 -24.02
N GLN A 180 6.53 1.80 -23.07
CA GLN A 180 6.22 3.16 -22.60
C GLN A 180 6.99 3.56 -21.33
N THR A 181 7.71 2.61 -20.73
CA THR A 181 8.48 2.83 -19.51
C THR A 181 9.90 3.25 -19.86
N PRO A 182 10.36 4.48 -19.56
CA PRO A 182 11.69 4.96 -19.88
C PRO A 182 12.84 4.05 -19.42
N LEU A 183 12.72 3.39 -18.26
CA LEU A 183 13.71 2.42 -17.79
C LEU A 183 13.64 1.05 -18.48
N GLY A 184 12.71 0.84 -19.43
CA GLY A 184 12.64 -0.33 -20.32
C GLY A 184 12.33 -1.65 -19.62
N ARG A 185 11.74 -1.63 -18.43
CA ARG A 185 11.37 -2.85 -17.68
C ARG A 185 10.18 -2.60 -16.73
N VAL A 186 9.55 -3.67 -16.31
CA VAL A 186 8.66 -3.65 -15.14
C VAL A 186 9.48 -3.50 -13.85
N GLY A 187 8.86 -2.96 -12.81
CA GLY A 187 9.46 -2.86 -11.48
C GLY A 187 9.52 -4.21 -10.77
N GLN A 188 10.43 -4.31 -9.80
CA GLN A 188 10.50 -5.40 -8.84
C GLN A 188 10.01 -4.90 -7.48
N PRO A 189 9.58 -5.78 -6.56
CA PRO A 189 9.19 -5.36 -5.21
C PRO A 189 10.23 -4.49 -4.50
N ASP A 190 11.53 -4.78 -4.69
CA ASP A 190 12.64 -4.03 -4.08
C ASP A 190 12.76 -2.60 -4.62
N ASP A 191 12.34 -2.34 -5.87
CA ASP A 191 12.31 -0.99 -6.43
C ASP A 191 11.33 -0.09 -5.65
N ILE A 192 10.24 -0.68 -5.13
CA ILE A 192 9.23 0.02 -4.35
C ILE A 192 9.60 0.04 -2.86
N ALA A 193 10.07 -1.10 -2.33
CA ALA A 193 10.43 -1.23 -0.92
C ALA A 193 11.49 -0.22 -0.49
N SER A 194 12.49 0.05 -1.34
CA SER A 194 13.54 1.03 -1.07
C SER A 194 12.97 2.44 -0.85
N ALA A 195 11.98 2.85 -1.66
CA ALA A 195 11.31 4.14 -1.50
C ALA A 195 10.42 4.18 -0.24
N VAL A 196 9.75 3.07 0.10
CA VAL A 196 8.97 2.94 1.34
C VAL A 196 9.88 3.06 2.56
N VAL A 197 11.04 2.39 2.55
CA VAL A 197 12.04 2.48 3.64
C VAL A 197 12.55 3.92 3.79
N PHE A 198 12.85 4.61 2.69
CA PHE A 198 13.21 6.02 2.72
C PHE A 198 12.10 6.88 3.34
N LEU A 199 10.85 6.73 2.90
CA LEU A 199 9.72 7.49 3.46
C LEU A 199 9.46 7.19 4.94
N ALA A 200 9.77 5.99 5.39
CA ALA A 200 9.66 5.58 6.80
C ALA A 200 10.79 6.14 7.67
N SER A 201 11.93 6.52 7.10
CA SER A 201 13.12 6.93 7.81
C SER A 201 13.15 8.44 8.13
N ASP A 202 14.10 8.85 8.97
CA ASP A 202 14.39 10.25 9.28
C ASP A 202 14.94 11.04 8.08
N ASP A 203 15.45 10.37 7.05
CA ASP A 203 15.90 11.03 5.83
C ASP A 203 14.75 11.73 5.09
N ALA A 204 13.51 11.24 5.30
CA ALA A 204 12.28 11.83 4.77
C ALA A 204 11.58 12.80 5.76
N ARG A 205 12.25 13.26 6.82
CA ARG A 205 11.64 14.07 7.90
C ARG A 205 10.98 15.37 7.46
N TRP A 206 11.30 15.88 6.26
CA TRP A 206 10.70 17.08 5.68
C TRP A 206 9.70 16.80 4.57
N LEU A 207 9.32 15.52 4.37
CA LEU A 207 8.35 15.08 3.38
C LEU A 207 7.04 14.68 4.07
N THR A 208 5.95 15.38 3.75
CA THR A 208 4.59 15.02 4.15
C THR A 208 3.59 15.55 3.14
N GLY A 209 2.56 14.79 2.83
CA GLY A 209 1.57 15.09 1.81
C GLY A 209 2.05 14.83 0.36
N GLU A 210 3.19 14.18 0.20
CA GLU A 210 3.80 13.92 -1.11
C GLU A 210 3.28 12.62 -1.73
N HIS A 211 3.23 12.62 -3.07
CA HIS A 211 2.91 11.46 -3.89
C HIS A 211 4.13 11.10 -4.74
N ILE A 212 4.89 10.11 -4.30
CA ILE A 212 6.14 9.72 -4.97
C ILE A 212 5.85 8.67 -6.03
N VAL A 213 6.02 9.03 -7.30
CA VAL A 213 5.81 8.11 -8.42
C VAL A 213 7.07 7.25 -8.61
N ALA A 214 6.93 5.94 -8.39
CA ALA A 214 7.97 4.92 -8.56
C ALA A 214 7.58 3.98 -9.71
N SER A 215 7.69 4.46 -10.96
CA SER A 215 7.13 3.81 -12.15
C SER A 215 8.15 3.54 -13.27
N GLY A 216 9.45 3.73 -13.02
CA GLY A 216 10.45 3.66 -14.08
C GLY A 216 10.32 4.79 -15.12
N GLY A 217 9.58 5.86 -14.76
CA GLY A 217 9.32 7.03 -15.64
C GLY A 217 8.01 6.95 -16.43
N LEU A 218 7.23 5.87 -16.31
CA LEU A 218 5.89 5.76 -16.91
C LEU A 218 4.96 6.83 -16.29
N ARG A 219 4.39 7.67 -17.17
CA ARG A 219 3.50 8.77 -16.80
C ARG A 219 2.46 9.04 -17.86
#